data_bfb5b4f51eef93ada04cf1c2fa53ff59
#
_entry.id   bfb5b4f51eef93ada04cf1c2fa53ff59
#
_cell.length_a   1.000
_cell.length_b   1.000
_cell.length_c   1.000
_cell.angle_alpha   90.00
_cell.angle_beta   90.00
_cell.angle_gamma   90.00
#
_symmetry.space_group_name_H-M   'P 1'
#
loop_
_entity.id
_entity.type
_entity.pdbx_description
1 polymer ?
#
loop_
_entity_poly.entity_id
_entity_poly.type
_entity_poly.pdbx_seq_one_letter_code
_entity_poly.pdbx_strand_id
1 'polypeptide(L)'
;MRGTSHILRLFAALGLCGAALALAGPGPVSAEQLPWHVAPAVPVPLPPAAPAAPAVPGVPAWLQAHIGDGDGQISAVVLRRARAFHQKKMRAGTISNPCYFAFDATRPGDGGRRFYVICEPSQTFRAITSTHGNGRALEGIADFSNDARCAKNFSNAQSSRLTTGGGYVTAEIRTSFKGYYRAEGTYQPLVRSFLQFEGEGDTANARARAIGGHPAVIVRWMCRMKVPGSPYASKDGYVPYGKLVDYSNGRSSGCTSWPQADADVILAIAKKKRTTVYVYPEASDIVAVGRAVRAGQSPSRAGLYWNAACLREIGEPNFWPREKLEPVLSRDKKRKPSTRQRTLNDLPICKPS
;
A
#
# COMPACT_ATOMS: atom_id res chain seq x y z
N MET A 1 -24.02 33.52 -50.77
CA MET A 1 -25.49 33.29 -50.85
C MET A 1 -25.82 32.53 -49.56
N ARG A 2 -26.36 33.25 -48.61
CA ARG A 2 -27.75 33.36 -48.14
C ARG A 2 -28.30 31.96 -47.81
N GLY A 3 -28.82 31.59 -46.63
CA GLY A 3 -29.52 32.43 -45.70
C GLY A 3 -29.72 31.78 -44.32
N THR A 4 -29.82 32.64 -43.42
CA THR A 4 -30.36 32.60 -42.07
C THR A 4 -31.80 32.13 -42.00
N SER A 5 -32.17 31.43 -40.89
CA SER A 5 -33.49 31.62 -40.30
C SER A 5 -33.54 31.25 -38.82
N HIS A 6 -33.77 32.27 -38.03
CA HIS A 6 -34.31 32.26 -36.68
C HIS A 6 -35.74 31.72 -36.66
N ILE A 7 -36.16 31.07 -35.60
CA ILE A 7 -37.50 31.20 -35.05
C ILE A 7 -37.43 31.11 -33.52
N LEU A 8 -38.02 32.09 -32.94
CA LEU A 8 -38.14 32.49 -31.53
C LEU A 8 -39.58 32.21 -31.06
N ARG A 9 -39.75 32.00 -29.75
CA ARG A 9 -40.99 32.20 -28.92
C ARG A 9 -42.03 31.07 -28.98
N LEU A 10 -42.62 30.66 -27.82
CA LEU A 10 -43.62 31.42 -27.08
C LEU A 10 -43.86 30.87 -25.67
N PHE A 11 -44.09 31.77 -24.74
CA PHE A 11 -44.64 31.57 -23.41
C PHE A 11 -46.11 31.10 -23.44
N ALA A 12 -46.53 30.30 -22.46
CA ALA A 12 -47.90 30.31 -21.96
C ALA A 12 -47.92 29.95 -20.47
N ALA A 13 -48.27 30.91 -19.67
CA ALA A 13 -48.70 30.79 -18.29
C ALA A 13 -50.23 30.66 -18.24
N LEU A 14 -50.75 29.89 -17.31
CA LEU A 14 -52.13 29.87 -16.78
C LEU A 14 -52.16 28.66 -15.84
N GLY A 15 -52.64 28.63 -14.63
CA GLY A 15 -53.44 29.53 -13.85
C GLY A 15 -53.84 28.77 -12.59
N LEU A 16 -53.98 29.45 -11.52
CA LEU A 16 -54.38 29.03 -10.18
C LEU A 16 -55.63 28.15 -10.12
N CYS A 17 -55.61 27.12 -9.24
CA CYS A 17 -56.78 26.83 -8.41
C CYS A 17 -56.33 26.26 -7.06
N GLY A 18 -56.59 27.03 -6.01
CA GLY A 18 -56.29 26.67 -4.66
C GLY A 18 -57.32 25.70 -4.08
N ALA A 19 -56.85 24.79 -3.27
CA ALA A 19 -57.66 24.09 -2.28
C ALA A 19 -56.88 24.11 -0.96
N ALA A 20 -57.33 24.98 -0.05
CA ALA A 20 -56.82 25.04 1.31
C ALA A 20 -57.43 23.86 2.09
N LEU A 21 -56.60 22.89 2.43
CA LEU A 21 -56.87 21.91 3.49
C LEU A 21 -56.23 22.42 4.77
N ALA A 22 -57.08 22.90 5.66
CA ALA A 22 -56.74 23.21 7.04
C ALA A 22 -56.40 21.89 7.77
N LEU A 23 -55.14 21.65 8.03
CA LEU A 23 -54.72 20.66 8.99
C LEU A 23 -54.59 21.35 10.36
N ALA A 24 -55.45 20.95 11.28
CA ALA A 24 -55.38 21.33 12.68
C ALA A 24 -54.02 20.86 13.25
N GLY A 25 -53.18 21.81 13.64
CA GLY A 25 -51.93 21.55 14.33
C GLY A 25 -52.21 21.09 15.78
N PRO A 26 -51.41 20.21 16.34
CA PRO A 26 -51.43 19.91 17.77
C PRO A 26 -51.03 21.14 18.56
N GLY A 27 -51.83 21.49 19.59
CA GLY A 27 -51.59 22.62 20.47
C GLY A 27 -50.26 22.56 21.20
N PRO A 28 -49.81 23.71 21.73
CA PRO A 28 -48.53 23.79 22.40
C PRO A 28 -48.54 22.91 23.68
N VAL A 29 -47.64 21.92 23.69
CA VAL A 29 -47.36 21.14 24.90
C VAL A 29 -46.59 22.06 25.83
N SER A 30 -47.16 22.46 26.96
CA SER A 30 -46.47 23.15 28.04
C SER A 30 -45.26 22.35 28.47
N ALA A 31 -44.09 22.87 28.23
CA ALA A 31 -42.86 22.30 28.81
C ALA A 31 -42.88 22.59 30.30
N GLU A 32 -43.24 21.56 31.08
CA GLU A 32 -43.10 21.52 32.52
C GLU A 32 -41.61 21.58 32.84
N GLN A 33 -41.16 22.74 33.37
CA GLN A 33 -39.76 22.98 33.76
C GLN A 33 -39.44 22.11 34.98
N LEU A 34 -38.80 20.96 34.75
CA LEU A 34 -38.12 20.23 35.80
C LEU A 34 -36.91 21.03 36.28
N PRO A 35 -36.73 21.31 37.55
CA PRO A 35 -35.58 22.01 38.06
C PRO A 35 -34.33 21.11 38.07
N TRP A 36 -33.58 21.10 36.97
CA TRP A 36 -32.26 20.51 36.97
C TRP A 36 -31.30 21.48 37.64
N HIS A 37 -31.08 21.37 38.92
CA HIS A 37 -29.93 21.91 39.57
C HIS A 37 -28.71 21.10 39.08
N VAL A 38 -28.13 21.51 37.96
CA VAL A 38 -26.80 21.03 37.56
C VAL A 38 -25.82 21.60 38.58
N ALA A 39 -25.40 20.77 39.52
CA ALA A 39 -24.28 21.10 40.38
C ALA A 39 -23.07 21.43 39.49
N PRO A 40 -22.30 22.49 39.75
CA PRO A 40 -21.12 22.79 38.96
C PRO A 40 -20.22 21.56 38.97
N ALA A 41 -19.90 21.05 37.77
CA ALA A 41 -18.99 19.91 37.61
C ALA A 41 -17.66 20.28 38.27
N VAL A 42 -17.31 19.59 39.34
CA VAL A 42 -15.99 19.67 39.94
C VAL A 42 -15.00 19.25 38.86
N PRO A 43 -13.98 20.08 38.52
CA PRO A 43 -12.98 19.69 37.55
C PRO A 43 -12.29 18.42 38.06
N VAL A 44 -12.51 17.29 37.39
CA VAL A 44 -11.75 16.08 37.68
C VAL A 44 -10.30 16.38 37.28
N PRO A 45 -9.32 16.29 38.17
CA PRO A 45 -7.93 16.48 37.80
C PRO A 45 -7.59 15.55 36.67
N LEU A 46 -7.07 16.08 35.53
CA LEU A 46 -6.53 15.25 34.46
C LEU A 46 -5.46 14.34 35.08
N PRO A 47 -5.50 13.03 34.80
CA PRO A 47 -4.44 12.14 35.27
C PRO A 47 -3.07 12.72 34.81
N PRO A 48 -2.04 12.64 35.66
CA PRO A 48 -0.72 13.13 35.28
C PRO A 48 -0.32 12.52 33.95
N ALA A 49 0.19 13.35 33.05
CA ALA A 49 0.64 12.91 31.73
C ALA A 49 1.64 11.76 31.95
N ALA A 50 1.40 10.62 31.31
CA ALA A 50 2.32 9.50 31.39
C ALA A 50 3.74 9.99 31.05
N PRO A 51 4.78 9.56 31.79
CA PRO A 51 6.15 10.00 31.55
C PRO A 51 6.50 9.75 30.10
N ALA A 52 7.01 10.77 29.41
CA ALA A 52 7.42 10.66 28.01
C ALA A 52 8.43 9.53 27.89
N ALA A 53 8.23 8.61 26.94
CA ALA A 53 9.18 7.54 26.69
C ALA A 53 10.58 8.15 26.43
N PRO A 54 11.66 7.50 26.90
CA PRO A 54 13.01 8.04 26.73
C PRO A 54 13.30 8.25 25.23
N ALA A 55 13.88 9.42 24.94
CA ALA A 55 14.20 9.80 23.56
C ALA A 55 15.16 8.79 22.92
N VAL A 56 14.86 8.36 21.71
CA VAL A 56 15.72 7.43 20.94
C VAL A 56 16.92 8.22 20.41
N PRO A 57 18.16 7.85 20.79
CA PRO A 57 19.36 8.56 20.36
C PRO A 57 19.48 8.63 18.83
N GLY A 58 19.91 9.78 18.32
CA GLY A 58 20.13 10.01 16.89
C GLY A 58 18.86 10.19 16.05
N VAL A 59 17.67 10.21 16.66
CA VAL A 59 16.41 10.53 15.99
C VAL A 59 16.03 11.98 16.30
N PRO A 60 15.68 12.81 15.29
CA PRO A 60 15.20 14.17 15.49
C PRO A 60 13.99 14.25 16.42
N ALA A 61 13.91 15.32 17.22
CA ALA A 61 12.85 15.47 18.24
C ALA A 61 11.43 15.33 17.66
N TRP A 62 11.17 15.92 16.48
CA TRP A 62 9.86 15.84 15.83
C TRP A 62 9.44 14.41 15.42
N LEU A 63 10.41 13.51 15.18
CA LEU A 63 10.13 12.10 14.86
C LEU A 63 9.88 11.25 16.11
N GLN A 64 10.26 11.69 17.31
CA GLN A 64 10.09 10.92 18.54
C GLN A 64 8.61 10.57 18.80
N ALA A 65 7.69 11.51 18.51
CA ALA A 65 6.25 11.31 18.68
C ALA A 65 5.66 10.22 17.77
N HIS A 66 6.36 9.86 16.70
CA HIS A 66 5.93 8.82 15.76
C HIS A 66 6.51 7.44 16.08
N ILE A 67 7.36 7.32 17.09
CA ILE A 67 7.97 6.05 17.48
C ILE A 67 7.04 5.29 18.41
N GLY A 68 6.82 4.00 18.13
CA GLY A 68 6.05 3.12 18.99
C GLY A 68 5.51 1.89 18.25
N ASP A 69 4.62 1.17 18.95
CA ASP A 69 4.02 -0.09 18.46
C ASP A 69 2.55 0.06 18.04
N GLY A 70 1.95 1.25 18.23
CA GLY A 70 0.59 1.55 17.78
C GLY A 70 0.47 1.61 16.26
N ASP A 71 -0.77 1.52 15.76
CA ASP A 71 -1.03 1.65 14.33
C ASP A 71 -0.56 3.03 13.82
N GLY A 72 0.17 3.03 12.71
CA GLY A 72 0.76 4.23 12.13
C GLY A 72 2.03 4.74 12.83
N GLN A 73 2.44 4.17 13.96
CA GLN A 73 3.73 4.43 14.56
C GLN A 73 4.81 3.54 13.94
N ILE A 74 6.05 4.01 13.91
CA ILE A 74 7.20 3.27 13.42
C ILE A 74 8.06 2.76 14.60
N SER A 75 8.53 1.52 14.53
CA SER A 75 9.47 1.04 15.57
C SER A 75 10.81 1.79 15.50
N ALA A 76 11.42 2.03 16.67
CA ALA A 76 12.72 2.67 16.75
C ALA A 76 13.80 1.96 15.91
N VAL A 77 13.74 0.63 15.82
CA VAL A 77 14.69 -0.18 15.03
C VAL A 77 14.54 0.11 13.53
N VAL A 78 13.32 0.07 13.02
CA VAL A 78 13.03 0.33 11.60
C VAL A 78 13.40 1.75 11.23
N LEU A 79 13.01 2.73 12.04
CA LEU A 79 13.32 4.14 11.79
C LEU A 79 14.84 4.40 11.76
N ARG A 80 15.58 3.92 12.75
CA ARG A 80 17.04 4.10 12.81
C ARG A 80 17.75 3.50 11.61
N ARG A 81 17.37 2.27 11.20
CA ARG A 81 17.99 1.59 10.06
C ARG A 81 17.64 2.29 8.75
N ALA A 82 16.37 2.65 8.54
CA ALA A 82 15.94 3.38 7.34
C ALA A 82 16.69 4.72 7.22
N ARG A 83 16.77 5.48 8.31
CA ARG A 83 17.46 6.75 8.36
C ARG A 83 18.97 6.61 8.12
N ALA A 84 19.61 5.65 8.79
CA ALA A 84 21.04 5.37 8.62
C ALA A 84 21.38 4.97 7.17
N PHE A 85 20.55 4.10 6.57
CA PHE A 85 20.70 3.70 5.17
C PHE A 85 20.53 4.89 4.22
N HIS A 86 19.51 5.71 4.44
CA HIS A 86 19.28 6.93 3.66
C HIS A 86 20.48 7.88 3.74
N GLN A 87 20.94 8.19 4.96
CA GLN A 87 22.09 9.07 5.20
C GLN A 87 23.39 8.53 4.56
N LYS A 88 23.61 7.19 4.63
CA LYS A 88 24.74 6.54 3.95
C LYS A 88 24.69 6.81 2.44
N LYS A 89 23.52 6.65 1.81
CA LYS A 89 23.33 6.87 0.35
C LYS A 89 23.42 8.34 -0.04
N MET A 90 22.94 9.25 0.82
CA MET A 90 23.11 10.69 0.62
C MET A 90 24.59 11.09 0.65
N ARG A 91 25.35 10.65 1.68
CA ARG A 91 26.81 10.94 1.79
C ARG A 91 27.60 10.35 0.62
N ALA A 92 27.19 9.21 0.11
CA ALA A 92 27.81 8.57 -1.06
C ALA A 92 27.43 9.23 -2.40
N GLY A 93 26.57 10.27 -2.41
CA GLY A 93 26.08 10.91 -3.63
C GLY A 93 25.19 10.02 -4.50
N THR A 94 24.79 8.83 -4.03
CA THR A 94 23.97 7.89 -4.80
C THR A 94 22.55 8.41 -5.00
N ILE A 95 22.06 9.19 -4.04
CA ILE A 95 20.74 9.82 -4.04
C ILE A 95 20.87 11.27 -3.60
N SER A 96 19.84 12.08 -3.93
CA SER A 96 19.77 13.48 -3.52
C SER A 96 18.37 13.91 -3.06
N ASN A 97 17.46 12.95 -2.90
CA ASN A 97 16.11 13.22 -2.41
C ASN A 97 16.15 13.30 -0.88
N PRO A 98 15.64 14.37 -0.25
CA PRO A 98 15.65 14.49 1.21
C PRO A 98 14.57 13.63 1.89
N CYS A 99 13.63 13.08 1.14
CA CYS A 99 12.64 12.15 1.65
C CYS A 99 13.11 10.70 1.49
N TYR A 100 12.68 9.82 2.37
CA TYR A 100 12.94 8.39 2.30
C TYR A 100 11.74 7.56 2.76
N PHE A 101 11.78 6.28 2.46
CA PHE A 101 10.72 5.36 2.78
C PHE A 101 11.21 4.24 3.68
N ALA A 102 10.34 3.79 4.58
CA ALA A 102 10.55 2.60 5.39
C ALA A 102 9.32 1.70 5.34
N PHE A 103 9.53 0.39 5.37
CA PHE A 103 8.47 -0.60 5.41
C PHE A 103 8.74 -1.61 6.51
N ASP A 104 7.83 -1.73 7.46
CA ASP A 104 7.87 -2.74 8.52
C ASP A 104 6.96 -3.92 8.15
N ALA A 105 7.51 -4.93 7.50
CA ALA A 105 6.77 -6.10 7.07
C ALA A 105 6.42 -7.07 8.22
N THR A 106 6.88 -6.80 9.46
CA THR A 106 6.51 -7.57 10.64
C THR A 106 5.16 -7.15 11.22
N ARG A 107 4.63 -5.98 10.82
CA ARG A 107 3.34 -5.45 11.30
C ARG A 107 2.17 -6.00 10.49
N PRO A 108 0.94 -5.94 11.05
CA PRO A 108 -0.26 -6.38 10.33
C PRO A 108 -0.44 -5.70 8.97
N GLY A 109 -0.85 -6.48 7.96
CA GLY A 109 -1.03 -6.02 6.58
C GLY A 109 -2.48 -5.77 6.18
N ASP A 110 -3.44 -6.25 6.96
CA ASP A 110 -4.87 -6.13 6.76
C ASP A 110 -5.41 -4.78 7.27
N GLY A 111 -5.05 -3.69 6.60
CA GLY A 111 -5.41 -2.33 6.98
C GLY A 111 -4.40 -1.64 7.91
N GLY A 112 -3.40 -2.36 8.46
CA GLY A 112 -2.36 -1.78 9.31
C GLY A 112 -1.44 -0.84 8.54
N ARG A 113 -1.18 0.34 9.10
CA ARG A 113 -0.30 1.37 8.54
C ARG A 113 1.16 1.05 8.89
N ARG A 114 1.92 0.53 7.95
CA ARG A 114 3.25 -0.04 8.16
C ARG A 114 4.29 0.35 7.10
N PHE A 115 3.90 1.17 6.13
CA PHE A 115 4.81 1.82 5.19
C PHE A 115 4.85 3.31 5.52
N TYR A 116 6.05 3.87 5.61
CA TYR A 116 6.29 5.21 6.13
C TYR A 116 6.96 6.08 5.08
N VAL A 117 6.41 7.27 4.87
CA VAL A 117 6.97 8.34 4.06
C VAL A 117 7.53 9.39 5.02
N ILE A 118 8.83 9.65 4.95
CA ILE A 118 9.54 10.52 5.89
C ILE A 118 10.31 11.57 5.10
N CYS A 119 10.01 12.85 5.33
CA CYS A 119 10.68 13.98 4.72
C CYS A 119 11.22 14.91 5.81
N GLU A 120 12.51 14.83 6.13
CA GLU A 120 13.11 15.54 7.26
C GLU A 120 13.04 17.07 7.12
N PRO A 121 13.31 17.70 5.94
CA PRO A 121 13.25 19.15 5.82
C PRO A 121 11.87 19.76 6.05
N SER A 122 10.82 19.06 5.67
CA SER A 122 9.43 19.49 5.89
C SER A 122 8.81 18.91 7.16
N GLN A 123 9.57 18.16 7.94
CA GLN A 123 9.10 17.45 9.12
C GLN A 123 7.81 16.64 8.87
N THR A 124 7.73 16.02 7.68
CA THR A 124 6.56 15.25 7.29
C THR A 124 6.77 13.77 7.59
N PHE A 125 5.85 13.21 8.36
CA PHE A 125 5.73 11.77 8.58
C PHE A 125 4.34 11.32 8.19
N ARG A 126 4.25 10.32 7.31
CA ARG A 126 2.99 9.72 6.90
C ARG A 126 3.11 8.21 6.96
N ALA A 127 2.21 7.56 7.67
CA ALA A 127 2.08 6.11 7.73
C ALA A 127 0.88 5.66 6.88
N ILE A 128 1.11 4.69 6.02
CA ILE A 128 0.12 4.16 5.08
C ILE A 128 0.09 2.63 5.11
N THR A 129 -0.98 2.05 4.59
CA THR A 129 -1.07 0.60 4.42
C THR A 129 -0.14 0.14 3.30
N SER A 130 0.35 -1.09 3.39
CA SER A 130 1.15 -1.72 2.32
C SER A 130 1.01 -3.23 2.35
N THR A 131 1.05 -3.83 1.18
CA THR A 131 1.04 -5.29 1.03
C THR A 131 2.41 -5.89 1.23
N HIS A 132 2.47 -7.17 1.62
CA HIS A 132 3.67 -7.99 1.62
C HIS A 132 3.54 -9.16 0.64
N GLY A 133 4.64 -9.86 0.38
CA GLY A 133 4.66 -10.99 -0.54
C GLY A 133 3.83 -12.18 -0.04
N ASN A 134 2.96 -12.70 -0.92
CA ASN A 134 2.06 -13.81 -0.61
C ASN A 134 2.75 -15.19 -0.53
N GLY A 135 3.98 -15.30 -1.05
CA GLY A 135 4.63 -16.59 -1.17
C GLY A 135 3.86 -17.58 -2.05
N ARG A 136 4.06 -18.86 -1.79
CA ARG A 136 3.41 -19.96 -2.53
C ARG A 136 3.35 -21.22 -1.66
N ALA A 137 2.29 -22.00 -1.80
CA ALA A 137 2.25 -23.40 -1.43
C ALA A 137 2.56 -24.25 -2.68
N LEU A 138 3.53 -25.14 -2.57
CA LEU A 138 3.89 -26.13 -3.60
C LEU A 138 3.49 -27.50 -3.07
N GLU A 139 2.41 -28.03 -3.60
CA GLU A 139 1.79 -29.27 -3.15
C GLU A 139 2.80 -30.43 -3.06
N GLY A 140 2.88 -31.06 -1.88
CA GLY A 140 3.78 -32.17 -1.61
C GLY A 140 5.28 -31.81 -1.57
N ILE A 141 5.64 -30.51 -1.64
CA ILE A 141 7.05 -30.09 -1.73
C ILE A 141 7.42 -29.10 -0.61
N ALA A 142 6.75 -27.96 -0.52
CA ALA A 142 7.02 -26.93 0.48
C ALA A 142 5.87 -25.92 0.55
N ASP A 143 5.59 -25.40 1.73
CA ASP A 143 4.70 -24.28 1.94
C ASP A 143 5.48 -23.10 2.52
N PHE A 144 5.58 -22.04 1.73
CA PHE A 144 6.14 -20.75 2.10
C PHE A 144 5.15 -19.61 1.80
N SER A 145 3.85 -19.91 1.86
CA SER A 145 2.79 -18.93 1.74
C SER A 145 2.72 -18.02 2.97
N ASN A 146 2.16 -16.84 2.78
CA ASN A 146 1.83 -15.90 3.84
C ASN A 146 0.35 -15.59 3.85
N ASP A 147 -0.21 -15.34 5.02
CA ASP A 147 -1.55 -14.77 5.18
C ASP A 147 -1.59 -13.28 4.84
N ALA A 148 -2.79 -12.71 4.74
CA ALA A 148 -2.97 -11.30 4.44
C ALA A 148 -2.50 -10.41 5.59
N ARG A 149 -2.70 -10.87 6.83
CA ARG A 149 -2.41 -10.11 8.03
C ARG A 149 -0.92 -10.09 8.38
N CYS A 150 -0.33 -11.24 8.67
CA CYS A 150 1.03 -11.32 9.17
C CYS A 150 1.94 -12.11 8.24
N ALA A 151 3.10 -11.55 7.90
CA ALA A 151 4.11 -12.25 7.11
C ALA A 151 4.95 -13.15 7.99
N LYS A 152 4.94 -14.45 7.69
CA LYS A 152 5.76 -15.48 8.32
C LYS A 152 7.03 -15.77 7.52
N ASN A 153 6.89 -15.79 6.20
CA ASN A 153 7.91 -16.26 5.26
C ASN A 153 8.50 -15.09 4.46
N PHE A 154 9.80 -15.09 4.32
CA PHE A 154 10.59 -14.11 3.59
C PHE A 154 11.62 -14.81 2.71
N SER A 155 12.02 -14.20 1.58
CA SER A 155 13.02 -14.79 0.69
C SER A 155 13.54 -13.79 -0.32
N ASN A 156 14.80 -13.97 -0.72
CA ASN A 156 15.41 -13.32 -1.87
C ASN A 156 15.44 -14.21 -3.13
N ALA A 157 14.79 -15.37 -3.13
CA ALA A 157 14.75 -16.28 -4.27
C ALA A 157 13.88 -15.75 -5.42
N GLN A 158 14.33 -15.97 -6.64
CA GLN A 158 13.58 -15.64 -7.86
C GLN A 158 12.25 -16.41 -7.89
N SER A 159 11.17 -15.73 -8.27
CA SER A 159 9.83 -16.32 -8.36
C SER A 159 9.21 -16.82 -7.04
N SER A 160 9.81 -16.53 -5.88
CA SER A 160 9.26 -16.90 -4.57
C SER A 160 7.97 -16.17 -4.25
N ARG A 161 7.75 -14.97 -4.81
CA ARG A 161 6.66 -14.05 -4.46
C ARG A 161 6.70 -13.56 -3.01
N LEU A 162 7.86 -13.69 -2.36
CA LEU A 162 8.05 -13.25 -0.99
C LEU A 162 8.73 -11.88 -0.94
N THR A 163 8.46 -11.15 0.14
CA THR A 163 9.18 -9.92 0.46
C THR A 163 10.63 -10.25 0.84
N THR A 164 11.56 -9.40 0.42
CA THR A 164 12.95 -9.43 0.87
C THR A 164 13.22 -8.16 1.69
N GLY A 165 13.74 -8.34 2.89
CA GLY A 165 14.20 -7.23 3.73
C GLY A 165 15.55 -6.71 3.31
N GLY A 166 15.82 -5.44 3.64
CA GLY A 166 17.06 -4.75 3.37
C GLY A 166 16.86 -3.40 2.69
N GLY A 167 17.97 -2.82 2.23
CA GLY A 167 18.00 -1.50 1.62
C GLY A 167 17.80 -1.54 0.10
N TYR A 168 17.02 -0.59 -0.39
CA TYR A 168 16.79 -0.36 -1.81
C TYR A 168 16.95 1.12 -2.15
N VAL A 169 17.29 1.39 -3.41
CA VAL A 169 17.22 2.73 -4.01
C VAL A 169 16.16 2.69 -5.10
N THR A 170 15.33 3.74 -5.17
CA THR A 170 14.35 3.87 -6.25
C THR A 170 15.02 4.13 -7.59
N ALA A 171 14.48 3.55 -8.65
CA ALA A 171 14.99 3.73 -10.02
C ALA A 171 13.89 4.33 -10.92
N GLU A 172 13.77 3.86 -12.15
CA GLU A 172 12.80 4.38 -13.10
C GLU A 172 11.35 4.06 -12.73
N ILE A 173 10.45 4.94 -13.15
CA ILE A 173 9.00 4.71 -13.10
C ILE A 173 8.54 4.26 -14.48
N ARG A 174 7.90 3.10 -14.57
CA ARG A 174 7.37 2.53 -15.81
C ARG A 174 5.85 2.43 -15.74
N THR A 175 5.18 2.59 -16.87
CA THR A 175 3.76 2.27 -16.99
C THR A 175 3.59 0.76 -17.01
N SER A 176 2.88 0.20 -16.03
CA SER A 176 2.55 -1.23 -15.94
C SER A 176 1.17 -1.59 -16.51
N PHE A 177 0.29 -0.59 -16.63
CA PHE A 177 -1.01 -0.68 -17.31
C PHE A 177 -1.43 0.71 -17.76
N LYS A 178 -2.05 0.80 -18.93
CA LYS A 178 -2.80 1.97 -19.40
C LYS A 178 -4.02 1.50 -20.16
N GLY A 179 -5.19 2.02 -19.81
CA GLY A 179 -6.46 1.60 -20.40
C GLY A 179 -7.64 2.06 -19.58
N TYR A 180 -8.70 1.29 -19.59
CA TYR A 180 -9.93 1.62 -18.88
C TYR A 180 -10.38 0.48 -17.97
N TYR A 181 -11.14 0.84 -16.95
CA TYR A 181 -11.87 -0.12 -16.12
C TYR A 181 -13.32 0.32 -15.93
N ARG A 182 -14.18 -0.62 -15.59
CA ARG A 182 -15.59 -0.34 -15.32
C ARG A 182 -15.78 0.00 -13.85
N ALA A 183 -16.36 1.18 -13.60
CA ALA A 183 -16.81 1.62 -12.28
C ALA A 183 -18.18 2.29 -12.43
N GLU A 184 -19.15 1.90 -11.60
CA GLU A 184 -20.50 2.50 -11.55
C GLU A 184 -21.16 2.67 -12.92
N GLY A 185 -21.04 1.66 -13.77
CA GLY A 185 -21.61 1.66 -15.12
C GLY A 185 -20.85 2.49 -16.15
N THR A 186 -19.80 3.21 -15.79
CA THR A 186 -18.99 4.07 -16.65
C THR A 186 -17.59 3.51 -16.91
N TYR A 187 -16.91 4.04 -17.94
CA TYR A 187 -15.54 3.72 -18.27
C TYR A 187 -14.60 4.75 -17.65
N GLN A 188 -13.79 4.32 -16.69
CA GLN A 188 -12.82 5.17 -16.04
C GLN A 188 -11.40 4.90 -16.54
N PRO A 189 -10.61 5.94 -16.87
CA PRO A 189 -9.24 5.77 -17.29
C PRO A 189 -8.35 5.33 -16.12
N LEU A 190 -7.36 4.49 -16.41
CA LEU A 190 -6.33 4.09 -15.45
C LEU A 190 -4.96 4.05 -16.12
N VAL A 191 -4.03 4.79 -15.56
CA VAL A 191 -2.59 4.63 -15.80
C VAL A 191 -1.97 4.12 -14.50
N ARG A 192 -1.55 2.87 -14.50
CA ARG A 192 -0.89 2.25 -13.34
C ARG A 192 0.61 2.29 -13.53
N SER A 193 1.30 2.95 -12.63
CA SER A 193 2.76 3.06 -12.65
C SER A 193 3.41 1.98 -11.78
N PHE A 194 4.67 1.68 -12.08
CA PHE A 194 5.53 0.79 -11.33
C PHE A 194 6.86 1.49 -11.08
N LEU A 195 7.22 1.67 -9.81
CA LEU A 195 8.49 2.23 -9.37
C LEU A 195 9.47 1.08 -9.15
N GLN A 196 10.48 0.96 -10.01
CA GLN A 196 11.51 -0.06 -9.88
C GLN A 196 12.40 0.20 -8.67
N PHE A 197 12.76 -0.86 -7.94
CA PHE A 197 13.77 -0.83 -6.88
C PHE A 197 15.06 -1.51 -7.34
N GLU A 198 16.18 -0.96 -6.90
CA GLU A 198 17.52 -1.54 -7.00
C GLU A 198 18.05 -1.77 -5.60
N GLY A 199 18.59 -2.93 -5.34
CA GLY A 199 19.06 -3.33 -4.02
C GLY A 199 20.55 -3.67 -3.99
N GLU A 200 21.05 -3.91 -2.80
CA GLU A 200 22.40 -4.39 -2.52
C GLU A 200 22.37 -5.54 -1.51
N GLY A 201 23.43 -6.35 -1.43
CA GLY A 201 23.44 -7.52 -0.54
C GLY A 201 22.30 -8.49 -0.85
N ASP A 202 21.50 -8.84 0.15
CA ASP A 202 20.36 -9.78 -0.01
C ASP A 202 19.28 -9.27 -0.97
N THR A 203 19.25 -7.96 -1.23
CA THR A 203 18.29 -7.34 -2.16
C THR A 203 18.86 -7.10 -3.56
N ALA A 204 20.12 -7.45 -3.84
CA ALA A 204 20.82 -7.14 -5.09
C ALA A 204 20.11 -7.64 -6.36
N ASN A 205 19.32 -8.69 -6.26
CA ASN A 205 18.54 -9.25 -7.38
C ASN A 205 17.14 -8.62 -7.54
N ALA A 206 16.87 -7.49 -6.89
CA ALA A 206 15.56 -6.83 -6.92
C ALA A 206 15.07 -6.56 -8.36
N ARG A 207 15.95 -6.03 -9.23
CA ARG A 207 15.62 -5.77 -10.63
C ARG A 207 15.28 -7.05 -11.41
N ALA A 208 16.06 -8.10 -11.24
CA ALA A 208 15.81 -9.40 -11.89
C ALA A 208 14.49 -10.03 -11.42
N ARG A 209 14.13 -9.81 -10.16
CA ARG A 209 12.86 -10.25 -9.57
C ARG A 209 11.68 -9.32 -9.88
N ALA A 210 11.90 -8.21 -10.57
CA ALA A 210 10.91 -7.14 -10.76
C ALA A 210 10.30 -6.66 -9.43
N ILE A 211 11.13 -6.48 -8.40
CA ILE A 211 10.72 -5.92 -7.10
C ILE A 211 10.66 -4.41 -7.21
N GLY A 212 9.58 -3.84 -6.71
CA GLY A 212 9.33 -2.41 -6.74
C GLY A 212 8.10 -2.03 -5.95
N GLY A 213 7.58 -0.84 -6.23
CA GLY A 213 6.39 -0.31 -5.61
C GLY A 213 5.36 0.17 -6.64
N HIS A 214 4.08 0.04 -6.32
CA HIS A 214 3.00 0.39 -7.25
C HIS A 214 1.66 0.55 -6.54
N PRO A 215 0.65 1.17 -7.18
CA PRO A 215 -0.72 1.14 -6.67
C PRO A 215 -1.22 -0.29 -6.46
N ALA A 216 -1.92 -0.51 -5.36
CA ALA A 216 -2.51 -1.81 -5.01
C ALA A 216 -3.83 -2.08 -5.75
N VAL A 217 -3.86 -1.74 -7.02
CA VAL A 217 -4.98 -2.00 -7.94
C VAL A 217 -4.50 -2.79 -9.15
N ILE A 218 -5.36 -3.63 -9.69
CA ILE A 218 -5.11 -4.40 -10.91
C ILE A 218 -6.39 -4.49 -11.73
N VAL A 219 -6.26 -4.47 -13.06
CA VAL A 219 -7.38 -4.73 -13.96
C VAL A 219 -7.40 -6.22 -14.32
N ARG A 220 -8.50 -6.89 -14.04
CA ARG A 220 -8.72 -8.32 -14.32
C ARG A 220 -9.81 -8.52 -15.37
N TRP A 221 -9.95 -9.76 -15.86
CA TRP A 221 -10.92 -10.15 -16.88
C TRP A 221 -10.90 -9.23 -18.09
N MET A 222 -9.66 -8.96 -18.55
CA MET A 222 -9.42 -8.00 -19.61
C MET A 222 -9.95 -8.49 -20.96
N CYS A 223 -10.55 -7.56 -21.70
CA CYS A 223 -10.84 -7.63 -23.13
C CYS A 223 -10.25 -6.39 -23.83
N ARG A 224 -10.23 -6.35 -25.14
CA ARG A 224 -9.85 -5.18 -25.92
C ARG A 224 -11.06 -4.52 -26.53
N MET A 225 -11.15 -3.21 -26.41
CA MET A 225 -12.24 -2.38 -26.93
C MET A 225 -11.68 -1.41 -27.97
N LYS A 226 -12.42 -1.22 -29.08
CA LYS A 226 -12.00 -0.29 -30.14
C LYS A 226 -12.39 1.14 -29.75
N VAL A 227 -11.40 1.97 -29.45
CA VAL A 227 -11.55 3.39 -29.09
C VAL A 227 -10.39 4.17 -29.73
N PRO A 228 -10.41 4.38 -31.06
CA PRO A 228 -9.25 4.94 -31.78
C PRO A 228 -8.85 6.35 -31.33
N GLY A 229 -9.79 7.14 -30.81
CA GLY A 229 -9.51 8.48 -30.23
C GLY A 229 -8.95 8.47 -28.82
N SER A 230 -8.77 7.31 -28.18
CA SER A 230 -8.22 7.25 -26.84
C SER A 230 -6.71 7.52 -26.83
N PRO A 231 -6.18 8.29 -25.83
CA PRO A 231 -4.75 8.47 -25.65
C PRO A 231 -4.04 7.16 -25.24
N TYR A 232 -4.78 6.13 -24.91
CA TYR A 232 -4.29 4.79 -24.53
C TYR A 232 -4.39 3.78 -25.66
N ALA A 233 -4.91 4.17 -26.82
CA ALA A 233 -5.09 3.27 -27.94
C ALA A 233 -3.76 2.76 -28.48
N SER A 234 -3.76 1.47 -28.90
CA SER A 234 -2.70 0.92 -29.74
C SER A 234 -2.75 1.54 -31.13
N LYS A 235 -1.77 1.22 -31.96
CA LYS A 235 -1.77 1.63 -33.39
C LYS A 235 -3.04 1.18 -34.14
N ASP A 236 -3.62 0.06 -33.73
CA ASP A 236 -4.84 -0.48 -34.33
C ASP A 236 -6.15 0.08 -33.69
N GLY A 237 -6.03 1.08 -32.80
CA GLY A 237 -7.14 1.75 -32.15
C GLY A 237 -7.78 0.97 -31.00
N TYR A 238 -7.14 -0.08 -30.49
CA TYR A 238 -7.64 -0.86 -29.38
C TYR A 238 -7.03 -0.42 -28.04
N VAL A 239 -7.84 -0.50 -26.98
CA VAL A 239 -7.44 -0.27 -25.58
C VAL A 239 -7.76 -1.50 -24.73
N PRO A 240 -6.96 -1.83 -23.70
CA PRO A 240 -7.33 -2.84 -22.74
C PRO A 240 -8.42 -2.28 -21.81
N TYR A 241 -9.38 -3.13 -21.51
CA TYR A 241 -10.53 -2.83 -20.66
C TYR A 241 -10.82 -4.02 -19.74
N GLY A 242 -11.28 -3.77 -18.53
CA GLY A 242 -11.63 -4.84 -17.59
C GLY A 242 -12.23 -4.33 -16.29
N LYS A 243 -12.24 -5.17 -15.25
CA LYS A 243 -12.74 -4.85 -13.92
C LYS A 243 -11.57 -4.47 -13.01
N LEU A 244 -11.68 -3.34 -12.32
CA LEU A 244 -10.73 -2.94 -11.27
C LEU A 244 -10.88 -3.86 -10.06
N VAL A 245 -9.75 -4.32 -9.54
CA VAL A 245 -9.66 -5.06 -8.29
C VAL A 245 -8.65 -4.33 -7.41
N ASP A 246 -9.13 -3.82 -6.28
CA ASP A 246 -8.30 -3.27 -5.21
C ASP A 246 -7.86 -4.41 -4.29
N TYR A 247 -6.58 -4.42 -3.92
CA TYR A 247 -6.00 -5.36 -2.98
C TYR A 247 -5.10 -4.69 -1.93
N SER A 248 -5.40 -3.42 -1.61
CA SER A 248 -4.65 -2.60 -0.65
C SER A 248 -4.50 -3.24 0.73
N ASN A 249 -5.48 -4.07 1.13
CA ASN A 249 -5.47 -4.82 2.38
C ASN A 249 -5.07 -6.30 2.19
N GLY A 250 -4.37 -6.60 1.10
CA GLY A 250 -4.06 -7.97 0.74
C GLY A 250 -2.56 -8.25 0.70
N ARG A 251 -2.19 -9.10 -0.26
CA ARG A 251 -0.83 -9.57 -0.49
C ARG A 251 -0.41 -9.28 -1.92
N SER A 252 0.90 -9.12 -2.13
CA SER A 252 1.52 -8.92 -3.43
C SER A 252 2.32 -10.16 -3.89
N SER A 253 2.99 -10.03 -5.01
CA SER A 253 3.99 -11.03 -5.46
C SER A 253 5.41 -10.65 -5.05
N GLY A 254 5.57 -10.01 -3.88
CA GLY A 254 6.86 -9.62 -3.30
C GLY A 254 7.13 -8.11 -3.38
N CYS A 255 6.37 -7.35 -4.16
CA CYS A 255 6.44 -5.90 -4.22
C CYS A 255 5.81 -5.24 -3.00
N THR A 256 6.14 -3.97 -2.75
CA THR A 256 5.30 -3.10 -1.92
C THR A 256 4.20 -2.51 -2.78
N SER A 257 2.97 -2.50 -2.28
CA SER A 257 1.88 -1.84 -3.00
C SER A 257 1.00 -1.07 -2.03
N TRP A 258 0.49 0.06 -2.49
CA TRP A 258 -0.16 1.09 -1.68
C TRP A 258 -1.53 1.44 -2.24
N PRO A 259 -2.47 1.96 -1.45
CA PRO A 259 -3.69 2.58 -1.96
C PRO A 259 -3.37 3.58 -3.07
N GLN A 260 -4.25 3.75 -4.05
CA GLN A 260 -3.96 4.58 -5.24
C GLN A 260 -3.52 6.00 -4.87
N ALA A 261 -4.25 6.67 -3.97
CA ALA A 261 -3.93 8.05 -3.55
C ALA A 261 -2.55 8.15 -2.87
N ASP A 262 -2.15 7.14 -2.09
CA ASP A 262 -0.85 7.09 -1.44
C ASP A 262 0.27 6.79 -2.44
N ALA A 263 0.00 5.92 -3.40
CA ALA A 263 0.92 5.63 -4.49
C ALA A 263 1.26 6.89 -5.29
N ASP A 264 0.30 7.75 -5.57
CA ASP A 264 0.50 9.00 -6.31
C ASP A 264 1.47 9.93 -5.57
N VAL A 265 1.36 10.03 -4.23
CA VAL A 265 2.29 10.80 -3.39
C VAL A 265 3.71 10.21 -3.45
N ILE A 266 3.85 8.89 -3.26
CA ILE A 266 5.14 8.20 -3.28
C ILE A 266 5.81 8.33 -4.65
N LEU A 267 5.06 8.12 -5.72
CA LEU A 267 5.55 8.26 -7.08
C LEU A 267 5.97 9.69 -7.40
N ALA A 268 5.22 10.71 -6.92
CA ALA A 268 5.59 12.11 -7.10
C ALA A 268 6.91 12.45 -6.39
N ILE A 269 7.15 11.91 -5.18
CA ILE A 269 8.41 12.07 -4.45
C ILE A 269 9.56 11.41 -5.22
N ALA A 270 9.39 10.14 -5.62
CA ALA A 270 10.43 9.36 -6.30
C ALA A 270 10.74 9.88 -7.72
N LYS A 271 9.74 10.47 -8.42
CA LYS A 271 9.90 11.05 -9.76
C LYS A 271 10.83 12.26 -9.76
N LYS A 272 10.83 13.05 -8.69
CA LYS A 272 11.68 14.23 -8.59
C LYS A 272 13.16 13.86 -8.51
N LYS A 273 13.49 12.90 -7.66
CA LYS A 273 14.87 12.43 -7.42
C LYS A 273 14.84 11.03 -6.84
N ARG A 274 15.87 10.23 -7.14
CA ARG A 274 16.04 8.90 -6.51
C ARG A 274 16.11 9.02 -5.00
N THR A 275 15.50 8.06 -4.31
CA THR A 275 15.50 7.98 -2.85
C THR A 275 15.66 6.54 -2.37
N THR A 276 15.67 6.33 -1.05
CA THR A 276 15.80 5.02 -0.45
C THR A 276 14.47 4.45 0.01
N VAL A 277 14.36 3.13 -0.05
CA VAL A 277 13.35 2.33 0.60
C VAL A 277 14.07 1.32 1.48
N TYR A 278 13.76 1.29 2.77
CA TYR A 278 14.27 0.29 3.68
C TYR A 278 13.14 -0.65 4.10
N VAL A 279 13.31 -1.94 3.89
CA VAL A 279 12.34 -2.98 4.23
C VAL A 279 12.86 -3.79 5.42
N TYR A 280 12.13 -3.78 6.52
CA TYR A 280 12.39 -4.63 7.69
C TYR A 280 11.43 -5.83 7.68
N PRO A 281 11.83 -7.04 8.07
CA PRO A 281 13.13 -7.44 8.63
C PRO A 281 14.14 -7.89 7.55
N GLU A 282 15.42 -7.78 7.84
CA GLU A 282 16.49 -8.41 7.05
C GLU A 282 16.59 -9.91 7.36
N ALA A 283 17.30 -10.67 6.52
CA ALA A 283 17.49 -12.11 6.71
C ALA A 283 18.09 -12.46 8.09
N SER A 284 19.06 -11.67 8.54
CA SER A 284 19.70 -11.85 9.86
C SER A 284 18.71 -11.66 11.02
N ASP A 285 17.79 -10.69 10.92
CA ASP A 285 16.76 -10.44 11.94
C ASP A 285 15.80 -11.65 12.03
N ILE A 286 15.35 -12.13 10.87
CA ILE A 286 14.42 -13.27 10.79
C ILE A 286 15.05 -14.52 11.45
N VAL A 287 16.32 -14.81 11.11
CA VAL A 287 17.04 -15.93 11.67
C VAL A 287 17.26 -15.78 13.18
N ALA A 288 17.61 -14.56 13.65
CA ALA A 288 17.84 -14.29 15.07
C ALA A 288 16.52 -14.41 15.86
N VAL A 289 15.42 -13.84 15.38
CA VAL A 289 14.10 -13.95 16.02
C VAL A 289 13.62 -15.40 16.02
N GLY A 290 13.72 -16.12 14.91
CA GLY A 290 13.38 -17.54 14.85
C GLY A 290 14.18 -18.40 15.85
N ARG A 291 15.46 -18.11 16.01
CA ARG A 291 16.31 -18.78 17.01
C ARG A 291 15.85 -18.50 18.44
N ALA A 292 15.55 -17.24 18.77
CA ALA A 292 15.06 -16.86 20.09
C ALA A 292 13.73 -17.55 20.41
N VAL A 293 12.80 -17.58 19.46
CA VAL A 293 11.50 -18.26 19.61
C VAL A 293 11.67 -19.75 19.86
N ARG A 294 12.50 -20.45 19.06
CA ARG A 294 12.78 -21.88 19.27
C ARG A 294 13.41 -22.18 20.63
N ALA A 295 14.20 -21.25 21.14
CA ALA A 295 14.80 -21.38 22.48
C ALA A 295 13.82 -20.97 23.61
N GLY A 296 12.54 -20.71 23.32
CA GLY A 296 11.55 -20.25 24.30
C GLY A 296 11.83 -18.84 24.87
N GLN A 297 12.66 -18.05 24.19
CA GLN A 297 13.03 -16.70 24.62
C GLN A 297 12.17 -15.65 23.93
N SER A 298 11.80 -14.60 24.69
CA SER A 298 11.16 -13.42 24.08
C SER A 298 12.18 -12.66 23.22
N PRO A 299 11.92 -12.41 21.94
CA PRO A 299 12.82 -11.62 21.10
C PRO A 299 13.14 -10.25 21.68
N SER A 300 12.17 -9.56 22.29
CA SER A 300 12.41 -8.25 22.92
C SER A 300 13.40 -8.32 24.08
N ARG A 301 13.37 -9.38 24.89
CA ARG A 301 14.37 -9.59 25.97
C ARG A 301 15.77 -9.88 25.39
N ALA A 302 15.82 -10.44 24.18
CA ALA A 302 17.09 -10.65 23.47
C ALA A 302 17.54 -9.42 22.67
N GLY A 303 16.91 -8.25 22.85
CA GLY A 303 17.22 -7.02 22.12
C GLY A 303 16.81 -7.04 20.64
N LEU A 304 15.96 -7.98 20.24
CA LEU A 304 15.47 -8.15 18.88
C LEU A 304 14.08 -7.52 18.74
N TYR A 305 13.78 -6.98 17.56
CA TYR A 305 12.47 -6.44 17.25
C TYR A 305 11.67 -7.37 16.35
N TRP A 306 10.42 -7.56 16.70
CA TRP A 306 9.33 -8.08 15.86
C TRP A 306 8.01 -7.57 16.42
N ASN A 307 7.04 -7.25 15.57
CA ASN A 307 5.72 -6.86 16.06
C ASN A 307 5.10 -7.99 16.88
N ALA A 308 4.76 -7.71 18.14
CA ALA A 308 4.35 -8.73 19.10
C ALA A 308 3.04 -9.43 18.71
N ALA A 309 2.08 -8.70 18.10
CA ALA A 309 0.81 -9.29 17.66
C ALA A 309 1.04 -10.28 16.52
N CYS A 310 1.79 -9.89 15.49
CA CYS A 310 2.12 -10.78 14.39
C CYS A 310 3.00 -11.95 14.84
N LEU A 311 3.95 -11.74 15.74
CA LEU A 311 4.78 -12.85 16.21
C LEU A 311 3.96 -13.93 16.93
N ARG A 312 2.98 -13.52 17.76
CA ARG A 312 2.07 -14.50 18.39
C ARG A 312 1.23 -15.27 17.37
N GLU A 313 0.84 -14.63 16.28
CA GLU A 313 0.02 -15.24 15.23
C GLU A 313 0.82 -16.24 14.38
N ILE A 314 2.00 -15.84 13.93
CA ILE A 314 2.81 -16.68 13.03
C ILE A 314 3.68 -17.72 13.76
N GLY A 315 3.87 -17.54 15.07
CA GLY A 315 4.85 -18.33 15.85
C GLY A 315 6.27 -17.98 15.45
N GLU A 316 6.92 -18.86 14.71
CA GLU A 316 8.29 -18.69 14.26
C GLU A 316 8.36 -18.12 12.83
N PRO A 317 9.08 -17.00 12.58
CA PRO A 317 9.31 -16.49 11.24
C PRO A 317 10.40 -17.28 10.51
N ASN A 318 10.31 -17.35 9.18
CA ASN A 318 11.20 -18.11 8.32
C ASN A 318 11.83 -17.25 7.22
N PHE A 319 13.14 -17.36 7.06
CA PHE A 319 13.85 -16.92 5.87
C PHE A 319 14.17 -18.11 4.98
N TRP A 320 13.74 -18.04 3.72
CA TRP A 320 14.01 -19.06 2.70
C TRP A 320 15.13 -18.56 1.79
N PRO A 321 16.39 -19.00 2.00
CA PRO A 321 17.51 -18.55 1.18
C PRO A 321 17.33 -18.98 -0.27
N ARG A 322 17.76 -18.12 -1.20
CA ARG A 322 17.65 -18.37 -2.65
C ARG A 322 18.28 -19.71 -3.06
N GLU A 323 19.40 -20.07 -2.46
CA GLU A 323 20.15 -21.28 -2.75
C GLU A 323 19.34 -22.55 -2.46
N LYS A 324 18.46 -22.50 -1.46
CA LYS A 324 17.57 -23.61 -1.10
C LYS A 324 16.26 -23.58 -1.88
N LEU A 325 15.69 -22.37 -2.12
CA LEU A 325 14.35 -22.25 -2.67
C LEU A 325 14.32 -22.24 -4.21
N GLU A 326 15.32 -21.65 -4.89
CA GLU A 326 15.34 -21.57 -6.37
C GLU A 326 15.37 -22.94 -7.05
N PRO A 327 16.13 -23.96 -6.58
CA PRO A 327 16.07 -25.31 -7.15
C PRO A 327 14.67 -25.94 -7.07
N VAL A 328 13.96 -25.69 -5.97
CA VAL A 328 12.59 -26.18 -5.75
C VAL A 328 11.63 -25.51 -6.73
N LEU A 329 11.70 -24.18 -6.83
CA LEU A 329 10.87 -23.38 -7.74
C LEU A 329 11.12 -23.72 -9.21
N SER A 330 12.36 -23.99 -9.58
CA SER A 330 12.74 -24.37 -10.94
C SER A 330 12.16 -25.73 -11.34
N ARG A 331 12.11 -26.70 -10.41
CA ARG A 331 11.48 -28.01 -10.62
C ARG A 331 9.96 -27.87 -10.78
N ASP A 332 9.29 -27.06 -9.96
CA ASP A 332 7.85 -26.80 -10.07
C ASP A 332 7.51 -26.13 -11.41
N LYS A 333 8.33 -25.16 -11.86
CA LYS A 333 8.14 -24.49 -13.16
C LYS A 333 8.21 -25.44 -14.34
N LYS A 334 9.10 -26.43 -14.32
CA LYS A 334 9.19 -27.46 -15.39
C LYS A 334 7.94 -28.35 -15.45
N ARG A 335 7.26 -28.53 -14.32
CA ARG A 335 6.01 -29.34 -14.23
C ARG A 335 4.78 -28.60 -14.75
N LYS A 336 4.78 -27.26 -14.73
CA LYS A 336 3.67 -26.42 -15.13
C LYS A 336 4.08 -25.59 -16.35
N PRO A 337 3.41 -25.73 -17.52
CA PRO A 337 3.75 -24.92 -18.69
C PRO A 337 3.60 -23.44 -18.36
N SER A 338 4.57 -22.64 -18.82
CA SER A 338 4.56 -21.19 -18.66
C SER A 338 3.32 -20.61 -19.34
N THR A 339 2.45 -19.96 -18.59
CA THR A 339 1.41 -19.11 -19.15
C THR A 339 2.11 -17.93 -19.83
N ARG A 340 2.07 -17.90 -21.16
CA ARG A 340 2.58 -16.78 -21.97
C ARG A 340 1.93 -15.48 -21.49
N GLN A 341 2.74 -14.47 -21.25
CA GLN A 341 2.23 -13.14 -20.93
C GLN A 341 1.38 -12.66 -22.11
N ARG A 342 0.08 -12.47 -21.90
CA ARG A 342 -0.86 -12.03 -22.93
C ARG A 342 -0.53 -10.59 -23.32
N THR A 343 -0.41 -10.36 -24.63
CA THR A 343 -0.34 -9.01 -25.21
C THR A 343 -1.76 -8.47 -25.41
N LEU A 344 -1.89 -7.20 -25.76
CA LEU A 344 -3.19 -6.60 -26.07
C LEU A 344 -3.92 -7.38 -27.17
N ASN A 345 -3.17 -7.86 -28.18
CA ASN A 345 -3.75 -8.62 -29.31
C ASN A 345 -4.24 -10.02 -28.94
N ASP A 346 -3.73 -10.58 -27.84
CA ASP A 346 -4.18 -11.88 -27.29
C ASP A 346 -5.47 -11.75 -26.45
N LEU A 347 -5.94 -10.52 -26.18
CA LEU A 347 -7.17 -10.30 -25.41
C LEU A 347 -8.39 -10.50 -26.34
N PRO A 348 -9.49 -11.10 -25.84
CA PRO A 348 -10.74 -11.18 -26.56
C PRO A 348 -11.29 -9.77 -26.83
N ILE A 349 -12.10 -9.62 -27.89
CA ILE A 349 -12.89 -8.40 -28.10
C ILE A 349 -13.95 -8.32 -27.01
N CYS A 350 -14.14 -7.12 -26.44
CA CYS A 350 -15.19 -6.91 -25.44
C CYS A 350 -16.57 -7.15 -26.07
N LYS A 351 -17.41 -7.91 -25.40
CA LYS A 351 -18.82 -8.07 -25.81
C LYS A 351 -19.54 -6.74 -25.53
N PRO A 352 -20.45 -6.32 -26.41
CA PRO A 352 -21.38 -5.22 -26.09
C PRO A 352 -22.09 -5.54 -24.78
N SER A 353 -22.17 -4.55 -23.88
CA SER A 353 -22.91 -4.65 -22.60
C SER A 353 -24.38 -4.36 -22.83
#